data_69c759cdfaf19ebfd0305e576e212737
#
_entry.id   69c759cdfaf19ebfd0305e576e212737
#
_cell.length_a   1.000
_cell.length_b   1.000
_cell.length_c   1.000
_cell.angle_alpha   90.00
_cell.angle_beta   90.00
_cell.angle_gamma   90.00
#
_symmetry.space_group_name_H-M   'P 1'
#
loop_
_entity.id
_entity.type
_entity.pdbx_description
1 polymer ?
#
loop_
_entity_poly.entity_id
_entity_poly.type
_entity_poly.pdbx_seq_one_letter_code
_entity_poly.pdbx_strand_id
1 'polypeptide(L)'
;MLLIDLDNFRRYNDGGYREEGDRALKLAARVLSESLRRRADRLYRLHTAGDEFVCFFAVETARDAYRQAERLRAALAAAKVPGSIGISFAEGSTVRDPAKLLSLAATNKNAAKLRGGDSVFPPDEPPPSAVVAAPIDDSAAPIWVGGPVMP
;
A
#
# COMPACT_ATOMS: atom_id res chain seq x y z
N MET A 1 6.03 5.12 2.94
CA MET A 1 4.79 4.94 2.15
C MET A 1 4.49 3.46 2.04
N LEU A 2 3.22 3.08 2.07
CA LEU A 2 2.75 1.73 1.76
C LEU A 2 1.84 1.78 0.55
N LEU A 3 2.00 0.84 -0.37
CA LEU A 3 1.03 0.57 -1.43
C LEU A 3 0.37 -0.77 -1.16
N ILE A 4 -0.94 -0.78 -1.07
CA ILE A 4 -1.78 -1.91 -0.70
C ILE A 4 -2.67 -2.24 -1.88
N ASP A 5 -2.80 -3.52 -2.22
CA ASP A 5 -3.64 -4.00 -3.31
C ASP A 5 -4.42 -5.23 -2.80
N LEU A 6 -5.74 -5.19 -2.92
CA LEU A 6 -6.59 -6.27 -2.44
C LEU A 6 -6.39 -7.54 -3.27
N ASP A 7 -6.20 -8.66 -2.58
CA ASP A 7 -5.93 -9.92 -3.26
C ASP A 7 -7.20 -10.51 -3.87
N ASN A 8 -7.04 -11.03 -5.11
CA ASN A 8 -8.12 -11.65 -5.86
C ASN A 8 -9.32 -10.72 -6.12
N PHE A 9 -9.15 -9.40 -6.06
CA PHE A 9 -10.25 -8.45 -6.29
C PHE A 9 -10.85 -8.57 -7.70
N ARG A 10 -10.04 -8.96 -8.67
CA ARG A 10 -10.49 -9.17 -10.07
C ARG A 10 -11.70 -10.09 -10.19
N ARG A 11 -11.84 -11.08 -9.29
CA ARG A 11 -12.99 -12.00 -9.27
C ARG A 11 -14.36 -11.29 -9.19
N TYR A 12 -14.41 -10.12 -8.56
CA TYR A 12 -15.63 -9.33 -8.46
C TYR A 12 -15.99 -8.67 -9.81
N ASN A 13 -14.96 -8.27 -10.58
CA ASN A 13 -15.16 -7.68 -11.89
C ASN A 13 -15.56 -8.74 -12.93
N ASP A 14 -14.87 -9.87 -12.95
CA ASP A 14 -15.04 -10.94 -13.94
C ASP A 14 -16.35 -11.75 -13.71
N GLY A 15 -16.81 -11.82 -12.45
CA GLY A 15 -18.01 -12.57 -12.05
C GLY A 15 -19.33 -11.78 -12.08
N GLY A 16 -19.29 -10.50 -12.43
CA GLY A 16 -20.50 -9.64 -12.38
C GLY A 16 -20.93 -9.23 -10.95
N TYR A 17 -20.10 -9.50 -9.94
CA TYR A 17 -20.35 -9.21 -8.53
C TYR A 17 -19.90 -7.81 -8.12
N ARG A 18 -20.32 -6.78 -8.89
CA ARG A 18 -19.91 -5.39 -8.63
C ARG A 18 -20.28 -4.89 -7.25
N GLU A 19 -21.45 -5.23 -6.76
CA GLU A 19 -21.91 -4.81 -5.43
C GLU A 19 -21.06 -5.41 -4.31
N GLU A 20 -20.63 -6.67 -4.47
CA GLU A 20 -19.70 -7.32 -3.53
C GLU A 20 -18.33 -6.66 -3.59
N GLY A 21 -17.84 -6.32 -4.78
CA GLY A 21 -16.61 -5.58 -4.98
C GLY A 21 -16.65 -4.21 -4.28
N ASP A 22 -17.73 -3.47 -4.46
CA ASP A 22 -17.93 -2.17 -3.81
C ASP A 22 -17.99 -2.30 -2.27
N ARG A 23 -18.66 -3.35 -1.77
CA ARG A 23 -18.68 -3.65 -0.33
C ARG A 23 -17.30 -3.99 0.19
N ALA A 24 -16.52 -4.81 -0.52
CA ALA A 24 -15.15 -5.15 -0.17
C ALA A 24 -14.25 -3.91 -0.12
N LEU A 25 -14.34 -3.01 -1.12
CA LEU A 25 -13.60 -1.76 -1.16
C LEU A 25 -13.96 -0.83 0.01
N LYS A 26 -15.24 -0.65 0.30
CA LYS A 26 -15.71 0.15 1.44
C LYS A 26 -15.23 -0.42 2.78
N LEU A 27 -15.28 -1.76 2.90
CA LEU A 27 -14.79 -2.45 4.10
C LEU A 27 -13.27 -2.27 4.26
N ALA A 28 -12.50 -2.48 3.19
CA ALA A 28 -11.05 -2.27 3.21
C ALA A 28 -10.70 -0.82 3.56
N ALA A 29 -11.36 0.17 2.93
CA ALA A 29 -11.14 1.58 3.24
C ALA A 29 -11.41 1.91 4.72
N ARG A 30 -12.50 1.37 5.29
CA ARG A 30 -12.83 1.55 6.70
C ARG A 30 -11.79 0.92 7.61
N VAL A 31 -11.42 -0.35 7.37
CA VAL A 31 -10.42 -1.09 8.16
C VAL A 31 -9.08 -0.36 8.15
N LEU A 32 -8.64 0.08 6.98
CA LEU A 32 -7.40 0.84 6.82
C LEU A 32 -7.48 2.18 7.57
N SER A 33 -8.57 2.94 7.40
CA SER A 33 -8.79 4.23 8.05
C SER A 33 -8.80 4.11 9.58
N GLU A 34 -9.53 3.15 10.13
CA GLU A 34 -9.59 2.88 11.58
C GLU A 34 -8.25 2.42 12.15
N SER A 35 -7.38 1.87 11.30
CA SER A 35 -6.03 1.47 11.65
C SER A 35 -5.04 2.63 11.65
N LEU A 36 -5.36 3.79 11.11
CA LEU A 36 -4.52 4.98 11.19
C LEU A 36 -4.56 5.55 12.62
N ARG A 37 -3.40 5.84 13.20
CA ARG A 37 -3.31 6.25 14.61
C ARG A 37 -2.88 7.69 14.81
N ARG A 38 -2.18 8.27 13.84
CA ARG A 38 -1.64 9.62 13.93
C ARG A 38 -2.43 10.57 13.05
N ARG A 39 -2.64 11.79 13.53
CA ARG A 39 -3.32 12.83 12.74
C ARG A 39 -2.61 13.13 11.41
N ALA A 40 -1.32 12.81 11.33
CA ALA A 40 -0.50 13.01 10.12
C ALA A 40 -0.61 11.86 9.13
N ASP A 41 -1.12 10.70 9.53
CA ASP A 41 -1.28 9.55 8.63
C ASP A 41 -2.31 9.89 7.55
N ARG A 42 -2.09 9.41 6.35
CA ARG A 42 -2.98 9.66 5.20
C ARG A 42 -3.25 8.37 4.46
N LEU A 43 -4.50 8.19 4.07
CA LEU A 43 -4.98 7.10 3.24
C LEU A 43 -5.61 7.68 1.97
N TYR A 44 -5.24 7.13 0.85
CA TYR A 44 -5.82 7.44 -0.46
C TYR A 44 -6.13 6.16 -1.21
N ARG A 45 -7.19 6.18 -2.02
CA ARG A 45 -7.39 5.18 -3.06
C ARG A 45 -6.69 5.67 -4.33
N LEU A 46 -5.82 4.85 -4.92
CA LEU A 46 -4.94 5.31 -5.99
C LEU A 46 -5.71 5.63 -7.27
N HIS A 47 -6.70 4.81 -7.61
CA HIS A 47 -7.58 5.00 -8.76
C HIS A 47 -9.04 4.82 -8.38
N THR A 48 -9.94 5.58 -9.00
CA THR A 48 -11.39 5.47 -8.72
C THR A 48 -11.99 4.13 -9.10
N ALA A 49 -11.38 3.41 -10.04
CA ALA A 49 -11.82 2.09 -10.50
C ALA A 49 -10.92 0.94 -10.00
N GLY A 50 -9.87 1.24 -9.23
CA GLY A 50 -8.90 0.25 -8.77
C GLY A 50 -9.17 -0.26 -7.36
N ASP A 51 -8.42 -1.26 -6.98
CA ASP A 51 -8.39 -1.91 -5.65
C ASP A 51 -7.11 -1.57 -4.88
N GLU A 52 -6.41 -0.53 -5.30
CA GLU A 52 -5.16 -0.08 -4.71
C GLU A 52 -5.36 1.10 -3.76
N PHE A 53 -4.72 1.00 -2.59
CA PHE A 53 -4.69 2.06 -1.58
C PHE A 53 -3.25 2.47 -1.29
N VAL A 54 -3.06 3.76 -1.03
CA VAL A 54 -1.77 4.32 -0.61
C VAL A 54 -1.90 4.87 0.79
N CYS A 55 -0.98 4.45 1.68
CA CYS A 55 -0.88 4.99 3.03
C CYS A 55 0.46 5.70 3.22
N PHE A 56 0.41 6.88 3.81
CA PHE A 56 1.58 7.63 4.23
C PHE A 56 1.66 7.66 5.75
N PHE A 57 2.83 7.33 6.29
CA PHE A 57 3.13 7.34 7.71
C PHE A 57 4.45 8.06 7.96
N ALA A 58 4.51 8.81 9.05
CA ALA A 58 5.77 9.26 9.62
C ALA A 58 6.26 8.18 10.61
N VAL A 59 7.34 7.50 10.27
CA VAL A 59 8.00 6.48 11.09
C VAL A 59 9.50 6.75 11.14
N GLU A 60 10.16 6.30 12.20
CA GLU A 60 11.58 6.58 12.42
C GLU A 60 12.47 5.57 11.69
N THR A 61 12.04 4.33 11.60
CA THR A 61 12.84 3.25 11.03
C THR A 61 12.08 2.43 9.98
N ALA A 62 12.82 1.74 9.11
CA ALA A 62 12.25 0.80 8.16
C ALA A 62 11.49 -0.34 8.88
N ARG A 63 11.99 -0.76 10.06
CA ARG A 63 11.33 -1.76 10.90
C ARG A 63 9.96 -1.29 11.41
N ASP A 64 9.83 -0.01 11.75
CA ASP A 64 8.54 0.56 12.14
C ASP A 64 7.58 0.63 10.95
N ALA A 65 8.10 0.93 9.75
CA ALA A 65 7.30 0.86 8.52
C ALA A 65 6.76 -0.57 8.29
N TYR A 66 7.61 -1.59 8.46
CA TYR A 66 7.21 -2.98 8.36
C TYR A 66 6.12 -3.36 9.39
N ARG A 67 6.32 -3.00 10.66
CA ARG A 67 5.33 -3.26 11.73
C ARG A 67 3.98 -2.62 11.42
N GLN A 68 3.98 -1.40 10.88
CA GLN A 68 2.75 -0.75 10.45
C GLN A 68 2.09 -1.51 9.30
N ALA A 69 2.86 -1.93 8.30
CA ALA A 69 2.36 -2.69 7.17
C ALA A 69 1.74 -4.04 7.62
N GLU A 70 2.43 -4.80 8.48
CA GLU A 70 1.91 -6.06 9.02
C GLU A 70 0.63 -5.87 9.84
N ARG A 71 0.53 -4.79 10.60
CA ARG A 71 -0.69 -4.47 11.33
C ARG A 71 -1.87 -4.23 10.39
N LEU A 72 -1.65 -3.49 9.29
CA LEU A 72 -2.70 -3.25 8.28
C LEU A 72 -3.06 -4.54 7.54
N ARG A 73 -2.06 -5.33 7.13
CA ARG A 73 -2.29 -6.64 6.51
C ARG A 73 -3.15 -7.54 7.40
N ALA A 74 -2.77 -7.69 8.66
CA ALA A 74 -3.51 -8.52 9.62
C ALA A 74 -4.95 -8.03 9.83
N ALA A 75 -5.17 -6.72 9.87
CA ALA A 75 -6.51 -6.14 9.98
C ALA A 75 -7.37 -6.43 8.75
N LEU A 76 -6.81 -6.30 7.55
CA LEU A 76 -7.49 -6.65 6.29
C LEU A 76 -7.83 -8.14 6.23
N ALA A 77 -6.88 -9.01 6.59
CA ALA A 77 -7.10 -10.47 6.62
C ALA A 77 -8.20 -10.86 7.61
N ALA A 78 -8.21 -10.26 8.81
CA ALA A 78 -9.25 -10.47 9.82
C ALA A 78 -10.64 -10.04 9.31
N ALA A 79 -10.70 -8.99 8.52
CA ALA A 79 -11.92 -8.50 7.87
C ALA A 79 -12.32 -9.29 6.61
N LYS A 80 -11.59 -10.34 6.23
CA LYS A 80 -11.83 -11.17 5.03
C LYS A 80 -11.66 -10.42 3.70
N VAL A 81 -10.86 -9.37 3.69
CA VAL A 81 -10.45 -8.61 2.51
C VAL A 81 -8.92 -8.53 2.45
N PRO A 82 -8.23 -9.69 2.33
CA PRO A 82 -6.77 -9.75 2.36
C PRO A 82 -6.16 -8.87 1.27
N GLY A 83 -4.95 -8.40 1.51
CA GLY A 83 -4.24 -7.56 0.57
C GLY A 83 -2.73 -7.71 0.68
N SER A 84 -2.07 -7.53 -0.44
CA SER A 84 -0.62 -7.51 -0.56
C SER A 84 -0.08 -6.09 -0.40
N ILE A 85 0.96 -5.93 0.41
CA ILE A 85 1.49 -4.62 0.79
C ILE A 85 2.96 -4.49 0.39
N GLY A 86 3.25 -3.46 -0.40
CA GLY A 86 4.60 -3.02 -0.71
C GLY A 86 5.00 -1.81 0.13
N ILE A 87 6.19 -1.88 0.73
CA ILE A 87 6.75 -0.78 1.53
C ILE A 87 7.76 0.00 0.70
N SER A 88 7.71 1.32 0.77
CA SER A 88 8.84 2.20 0.49
C SER A 88 9.11 3.09 1.69
N PHE A 89 10.37 3.17 2.08
CA PHE A 89 10.84 3.96 3.22
C PHE A 89 11.93 4.93 2.76
N ALA A 90 11.93 6.12 3.31
CA ALA A 90 12.99 7.09 3.10
C ALA A 90 13.29 7.80 4.42
N GLU A 91 14.57 7.94 4.73
CA GLU A 91 15.05 8.63 5.92
C GLU A 91 15.14 10.14 5.69
N GLY A 92 14.69 10.89 6.72
CA GLY A 92 14.83 12.34 6.77
C GLY A 92 14.06 13.09 5.68
N SER A 93 14.48 14.32 5.42
CA SER A 93 13.86 15.21 4.44
C SER A 93 14.30 14.95 2.98
N THR A 94 14.92 13.79 2.71
CA THR A 94 15.47 13.43 1.40
C THR A 94 14.43 12.99 0.39
N VAL A 95 13.17 12.79 0.80
CA VAL A 95 12.06 12.46 -0.12
C VAL A 95 11.71 13.70 -0.92
N ARG A 96 12.44 13.93 -2.00
CA ARG A 96 12.13 15.00 -2.94
C ARG A 96 11.23 14.54 -4.09
N ASP A 97 11.03 13.23 -4.23
CA ASP A 97 10.27 12.67 -5.34
C ASP A 97 9.29 11.58 -4.86
N PRO A 98 8.01 11.94 -4.66
CA PRO A 98 6.97 10.99 -4.29
C PRO A 98 6.76 9.86 -5.33
N ALA A 99 7.06 10.13 -6.61
CA ALA A 99 6.90 9.13 -7.67
C ALA A 99 7.89 7.97 -7.50
N LYS A 100 9.12 8.26 -7.07
CA LYS A 100 10.12 7.22 -6.77
C LYS A 100 9.67 6.32 -5.62
N LEU A 101 9.09 6.89 -4.56
CA LEU A 101 8.53 6.10 -3.47
C LEU A 101 7.38 5.22 -3.93
N LEU A 102 6.49 5.76 -4.77
CA LEU A 102 5.36 5.00 -5.29
C LEU A 102 5.83 3.85 -6.18
N SER A 103 6.80 4.10 -7.07
CA SER A 103 7.39 3.07 -7.94
C SER A 103 8.02 1.94 -7.14
N LEU A 104 8.80 2.26 -6.10
CA LEU A 104 9.39 1.25 -5.21
C LEU A 104 8.34 0.46 -4.45
N ALA A 105 7.33 1.14 -3.90
CA ALA A 105 6.22 0.48 -3.22
C ALA A 105 5.45 -0.45 -4.18
N ALA A 106 5.26 -0.05 -5.44
CA ALA A 106 4.60 -0.88 -6.45
C ALA A 106 5.43 -2.14 -6.80
N THR A 107 6.73 -2.00 -6.96
CA THR A 107 7.64 -3.14 -7.15
C THR A 107 7.55 -4.12 -5.98
N ASN A 108 7.59 -3.61 -4.76
CA ASN A 108 7.51 -4.40 -3.54
C ASN A 108 6.13 -5.05 -3.36
N LYS A 109 5.04 -4.35 -3.67
CA LYS A 109 3.68 -4.91 -3.68
C LYS A 109 3.56 -6.09 -4.68
N ASN A 110 4.13 -5.94 -5.87
CA ASN A 110 4.15 -7.04 -6.84
C ASN A 110 4.95 -8.24 -6.33
N ALA A 111 6.07 -8.02 -5.64
CA ALA A 111 6.82 -9.09 -5.00
C ALA A 111 6.01 -9.80 -3.90
N ALA A 112 5.21 -9.07 -3.11
CA ALA A 112 4.28 -9.64 -2.14
C ALA A 112 3.23 -10.53 -2.83
N LYS A 113 2.62 -10.07 -3.92
CA LYS A 113 1.66 -10.86 -4.72
C LYS A 113 2.27 -12.15 -5.29
N LEU A 114 3.48 -12.09 -5.81
CA LEU A 114 4.18 -13.26 -6.36
C LEU A 114 4.49 -14.32 -5.28
N ARG A 115 4.50 -13.96 -4.01
CA ARG A 115 4.67 -14.87 -2.86
C ARG A 115 3.37 -15.54 -2.41
N GLY A 116 2.27 -15.33 -3.10
CA GLY A 116 0.97 -15.93 -2.82
C GLY A 116 -0.08 -14.95 -2.28
N GLY A 117 0.26 -13.68 -2.18
CA GLY A 117 -0.63 -12.66 -1.62
C GLY A 117 -0.66 -12.66 -0.08
N ASP A 118 -1.56 -11.88 0.49
CA ASP A 118 -1.72 -11.68 1.94
C ASP A 118 -0.37 -11.55 2.66
N SER A 119 0.50 -10.70 2.14
CA SER A 119 1.88 -10.58 2.60
C SER A 119 2.41 -9.15 2.47
N VAL A 120 3.48 -8.88 3.22
CA VAL A 120 4.22 -7.62 3.18
C VAL A 120 5.58 -7.84 2.55
N PHE A 121 6.02 -6.90 1.71
CA PHE A 121 7.36 -6.90 1.15
C PHE A 121 7.99 -5.49 1.20
N PRO A 122 9.28 -5.34 1.53
CA PRO A 122 10.22 -6.39 1.93
C PRO A 122 9.83 -7.03 3.27
N PRO A 123 10.28 -8.28 3.54
CA PRO A 123 10.04 -8.95 4.82
C PRO A 123 10.77 -8.25 5.98
N ASP A 124 10.44 -8.63 7.21
CA ASP A 124 11.08 -8.11 8.42
C ASP A 124 12.60 -8.34 8.36
N GLU A 125 13.37 -7.28 8.50
CA GLU A 125 14.80 -7.17 8.19
C GLU A 125 15.13 -7.01 6.70
N PRO A 126 14.68 -5.91 6.06
CA PRO A 126 15.39 -5.49 4.87
C PRO A 126 16.84 -5.18 5.27
N PRO A 127 17.87 -5.64 4.53
CA PRO A 127 19.21 -5.17 4.75
C PRO A 127 19.19 -3.63 4.74
N PRO A 128 19.91 -2.95 5.62
CA PRO A 128 19.85 -1.49 5.77
C PRO A 128 20.08 -0.70 4.46
N SER A 129 20.66 -1.35 3.47
CA SER A 129 20.89 -0.79 2.13
C SER A 129 19.80 -1.12 1.09
N ALA A 130 18.88 -2.06 1.34
CA ALA A 130 17.89 -2.48 0.34
C ALA A 130 16.65 -1.56 0.29
N VAL A 131 16.52 -0.65 1.25
CA VAL A 131 15.42 0.32 1.31
C VAL A 131 15.77 1.61 0.56
N VAL A 132 17.04 1.82 0.26
CA VAL A 132 17.55 2.98 -0.48
C VAL A 132 17.84 2.59 -1.90
N ALA A 133 16.84 2.80 -2.74
CA ALA A 133 16.92 3.09 -4.16
C ALA A 133 18.02 2.37 -4.98
N ALA A 134 17.63 1.38 -5.77
CA ALA A 134 18.22 1.26 -7.10
C ALA A 134 18.00 2.59 -7.85
N PRO A 135 18.96 3.06 -8.62
CA PRO A 135 18.78 4.29 -9.40
C PRO A 135 17.59 4.10 -10.34
N ILE A 136 16.58 4.93 -10.16
CA ILE A 136 15.38 4.93 -10.99
C ILE A 136 15.68 5.83 -12.18
N ASP A 137 15.47 5.31 -13.38
CA ASP A 137 15.51 6.06 -14.63
C ASP A 137 14.53 7.26 -14.56
N ASP A 138 15.02 8.43 -14.83
CA ASP A 138 14.37 9.74 -14.61
C ASP A 138 13.30 10.08 -15.66
N SER A 139 12.92 9.14 -16.55
CA SER A 139 12.12 9.44 -17.74
C SER A 139 10.60 9.32 -17.63
N ALA A 140 10.04 8.90 -16.48
CA ALA A 140 8.59 8.72 -16.32
C ALA A 140 7.95 9.80 -15.45
N ALA A 141 7.06 10.61 -16.03
CA ALA A 141 6.26 11.59 -15.31
C ALA A 141 5.18 10.94 -14.41
N PRO A 142 4.93 11.45 -13.20
CA PRO A 142 3.93 10.90 -12.30
C PRO A 142 2.52 11.31 -12.72
N ILE A 143 1.60 10.35 -12.73
CA ILE A 143 0.17 10.62 -12.84
C ILE A 143 -0.47 10.42 -11.45
N TRP A 144 -0.88 11.52 -10.82
CA TRP A 144 -1.69 11.48 -9.60
C TRP A 144 -3.16 11.61 -9.97
N VAL A 145 -3.94 10.57 -9.72
CA VAL A 145 -5.40 10.64 -9.86
C VAL A 145 -6.03 10.00 -8.62
N GLY A 146 -6.41 10.81 -7.66
CA GLY A 146 -7.15 10.34 -6.50
C GLY A 146 -7.30 11.43 -5.44
N GLY A 147 -8.54 11.71 -5.05
CA GLY A 147 -8.86 12.52 -3.88
C GLY A 147 -8.81 11.70 -2.59
N PRO A 148 -8.88 12.36 -1.41
CA PRO A 148 -8.94 11.67 -0.13
C PRO A 148 -10.14 10.72 -0.08
N VAL A 149 -9.93 9.53 0.48
CA VAL A 149 -11.04 8.63 0.82
C VAL A 149 -11.76 9.25 2.01
N MET A 150 -12.92 9.82 1.77
CA MET A 150 -13.80 10.28 2.85
C MET A 150 -14.41 9.06 3.54
N PRO A 151 -14.54 9.10 4.88
CA PRO A 151 -15.15 8.01 5.64
C PRO A 151 -16.61 7.77 5.28
#